data_7167163d60f103179e1e1e4e5a2a8dea
#
_entry.id   7167163d60f103179e1e1e4e5a2a8dea
#
_cell.length_a   1.000
_cell.length_b   1.000
_cell.length_c   1.000
_cell.angle_alpha   90.00
_cell.angle_beta   90.00
_cell.angle_gamma   90.00
#
_symmetry.space_group_name_H-M   'P 1'
#
loop_
_entity.id
_entity.type
_entity.pdbx_description
1 polymer ?
#
loop_
_entity_poly.entity_id
_entity_poly.type
_entity_poly.pdbx_seq_one_letter_code
_entity_poly.pdbx_strand_id
1 'polypeptide(L)'
;MNSVIFSCSPRPENKSNTAAIVKAFSNGFSSVNGNSVVVYPICKRKEWPVYKKAFEENTEIIFAMPLFVECVPGILMEFLESLKAKENEEKRTRIGFILQSGFEEACQLRTAEHYLEKLPHYLNCDYAGTLLKGGMFALAMSSDAKKEKILRPFEDMGKLYAAEHFFEKSIVSKFASPEKYSRPLIFIAKISKPISKVAWMLLARKLGVTGKLDAQPYDV
;
A
#
# COMPACT_ATOMS: atom_id res chain seq x y z
N MET A 1 -14.74 -17.83 0.07
CA MET A 1 -15.05 -16.40 0.27
C MET A 1 -14.60 -15.61 -0.93
N ASN A 2 -15.40 -14.62 -1.37
CA ASN A 2 -15.01 -13.73 -2.45
C ASN A 2 -14.64 -12.38 -1.87
N SER A 3 -13.48 -11.84 -2.24
CA SER A 3 -13.02 -10.52 -1.85
C SER A 3 -12.69 -9.68 -3.07
N VAL A 4 -12.82 -8.38 -2.97
CA VAL A 4 -12.36 -7.45 -4.00
C VAL A 4 -11.25 -6.57 -3.46
N ILE A 5 -10.22 -6.36 -4.27
CA ILE A 5 -9.11 -5.46 -3.95
C ILE A 5 -9.07 -4.33 -4.97
N PHE A 6 -9.24 -3.10 -4.49
CA PHE A 6 -8.99 -1.90 -5.28
C PHE A 6 -7.52 -1.51 -5.19
N SER A 7 -6.78 -1.67 -6.29
CA SER A 7 -5.39 -1.24 -6.39
C SER A 7 -5.34 0.26 -6.70
N CYS A 8 -5.02 1.06 -5.69
CA CYS A 8 -5.15 2.52 -5.69
C CYS A 8 -3.86 3.26 -6.06
N SER A 9 -2.97 2.61 -6.79
CA SER A 9 -1.80 3.26 -7.35
C SER A 9 -2.19 4.07 -8.59
N PRO A 10 -1.71 5.32 -8.76
CA PRO A 10 -1.89 6.07 -10.00
C PRO A 10 -1.02 5.53 -11.16
N ARG A 11 -0.06 4.65 -10.86
CA ARG A 11 0.82 4.05 -11.87
C ARG A 11 0.17 2.84 -12.54
N PRO A 12 0.49 2.54 -13.81
CA PRO A 12 0.13 1.29 -14.45
C PRO A 12 0.64 0.07 -13.66
N GLU A 13 -0.09 -1.04 -13.73
CA GLU A 13 0.18 -2.24 -12.93
C GLU A 13 1.62 -2.76 -13.06
N ASN A 14 2.17 -2.79 -14.28
CA ASN A 14 3.53 -3.24 -14.58
C ASN A 14 4.65 -2.34 -14.02
N LYS A 15 4.31 -1.14 -13.54
CA LYS A 15 5.24 -0.16 -12.93
C LYS A 15 4.89 0.19 -11.49
N SER A 16 3.97 -0.54 -10.87
CA SER A 16 3.43 -0.26 -9.55
C SER A 16 3.91 -1.26 -8.50
N ASN A 17 4.60 -0.78 -7.47
CA ASN A 17 4.93 -1.58 -6.29
C ASN A 17 3.65 -2.06 -5.59
N THR A 18 2.61 -1.22 -5.55
CA THR A 18 1.31 -1.60 -4.98
C THR A 18 0.70 -2.79 -5.71
N ALA A 19 0.75 -2.80 -7.05
CA ALA A 19 0.24 -3.94 -7.83
C ALA A 19 1.00 -5.24 -7.56
N ALA A 20 2.34 -5.16 -7.39
CA ALA A 20 3.14 -6.32 -7.01
C ALA A 20 2.78 -6.84 -5.61
N ILE A 21 2.56 -5.94 -4.65
CA ILE A 21 2.10 -6.27 -3.29
C ILE A 21 0.71 -6.92 -3.33
N VAL A 22 -0.23 -6.31 -4.06
CA VAL A 22 -1.58 -6.85 -4.23
C VAL A 22 -1.54 -8.24 -4.81
N LYS A 23 -0.72 -8.48 -5.84
CA LYS A 23 -0.55 -9.81 -6.44
C LYS A 23 -0.06 -10.84 -5.42
N ALA A 24 0.96 -10.51 -4.63
CA ALA A 24 1.48 -11.42 -3.61
C ALA A 24 0.43 -11.71 -2.52
N PHE A 25 -0.23 -10.69 -2.02
CA PHE A 25 -1.31 -10.82 -1.05
C PHE A 25 -2.47 -11.68 -1.60
N SER A 26 -2.90 -11.44 -2.84
CA SER A 26 -3.96 -12.19 -3.51
C SER A 26 -3.59 -13.68 -3.68
N ASN A 27 -2.33 -13.98 -3.99
CA ASN A 27 -1.85 -15.36 -4.08
C ASN A 27 -2.01 -16.08 -2.72
N GLY A 28 -1.61 -15.42 -1.64
CA GLY A 28 -1.78 -15.95 -0.29
C GLY A 28 -3.24 -16.15 0.08
N PHE A 29 -4.08 -15.15 -0.14
CA PHE A 29 -5.51 -15.20 0.13
C PHE A 29 -6.20 -16.34 -0.62
N SER A 30 -5.94 -16.47 -1.92
CA SER A 30 -6.54 -17.50 -2.77
C SER A 30 -5.95 -18.90 -2.56
N SER A 31 -4.81 -19.02 -1.87
CA SER A 31 -4.24 -20.33 -1.50
C SER A 31 -5.03 -21.03 -0.39
N VAL A 32 -5.86 -20.31 0.34
CA VAL A 32 -6.79 -20.86 1.32
C VAL A 32 -8.05 -21.33 0.60
N ASN A 33 -8.39 -22.60 0.73
CA ASN A 33 -9.46 -23.26 -0.02
C ASN A 33 -10.80 -22.49 0.02
N GLY A 34 -11.42 -22.36 -1.15
CA GLY A 34 -12.71 -21.71 -1.32
C GLY A 34 -12.65 -20.17 -1.35
N ASN A 35 -11.46 -19.57 -1.33
CA ASN A 35 -11.30 -18.13 -1.41
C ASN A 35 -10.89 -17.67 -2.82
N SER A 36 -11.43 -16.54 -3.25
CA SER A 36 -11.09 -15.90 -4.53
C SER A 36 -10.96 -14.38 -4.35
N VAL A 37 -10.12 -13.77 -5.17
CA VAL A 37 -9.90 -12.31 -5.18
C VAL A 37 -10.03 -11.79 -6.60
N VAL A 38 -10.78 -10.70 -6.75
CA VAL A 38 -10.79 -9.91 -7.97
C VAL A 38 -10.11 -8.58 -7.70
N VAL A 39 -9.18 -8.17 -8.57
CA VAL A 39 -8.40 -6.93 -8.42
C VAL A 39 -8.85 -5.88 -9.43
N TYR A 40 -9.15 -4.69 -8.94
CA TYR A 40 -9.59 -3.54 -9.73
C TYR A 40 -8.57 -2.39 -9.62
N PRO A 41 -7.76 -2.13 -10.69
CA PRO A 41 -6.81 -1.02 -10.71
C PRO A 41 -7.51 0.31 -10.99
N ILE A 42 -7.71 1.15 -9.97
CA ILE A 42 -8.48 2.40 -10.09
C ILE A 42 -7.86 3.46 -11.02
N CYS A 43 -6.60 3.28 -11.43
CA CYS A 43 -6.00 4.11 -12.48
C CYS A 43 -6.73 4.00 -13.83
N LYS A 44 -7.50 2.95 -14.06
CA LYS A 44 -8.34 2.75 -15.24
C LYS A 44 -9.71 3.42 -15.07
N ARG A 45 -9.74 4.76 -15.08
CA ARG A 45 -10.97 5.56 -14.81
C ARG A 45 -12.18 5.18 -15.65
N LYS A 46 -11.99 4.74 -16.90
CA LYS A 46 -13.07 4.30 -17.79
C LYS A 46 -13.82 3.08 -17.26
N GLU A 47 -13.19 2.29 -16.41
CA GLU A 47 -13.76 1.08 -15.82
C GLU A 47 -14.45 1.33 -14.45
N TRP A 48 -14.42 2.56 -13.93
CA TRP A 48 -15.02 2.91 -12.63
C TRP A 48 -16.50 2.52 -12.48
N PRO A 49 -17.37 2.61 -13.52
CA PRO A 49 -18.74 2.10 -13.37
C PRO A 49 -18.81 0.63 -12.94
N VAL A 50 -17.93 -0.23 -13.50
CA VAL A 50 -17.82 -1.64 -13.11
C VAL A 50 -17.27 -1.77 -11.68
N TYR A 51 -16.28 -0.95 -11.32
CA TYR A 51 -15.66 -0.98 -9.98
C TYR A 51 -16.61 -0.53 -8.87
N LYS A 52 -17.45 0.47 -9.14
CA LYS A 52 -18.50 0.91 -8.22
C LYS A 52 -19.52 -0.19 -7.98
N LYS A 53 -19.96 -0.87 -9.04
CA LYS A 53 -20.84 -2.03 -8.92
C LYS A 53 -20.18 -3.14 -8.10
N ALA A 54 -18.89 -3.42 -8.32
CA ALA A 54 -18.15 -4.39 -7.52
C ALA A 54 -18.04 -3.97 -6.05
N PHE A 55 -17.91 -2.66 -5.75
CA PHE A 55 -18.00 -2.16 -4.38
C PHE A 55 -19.39 -2.41 -3.78
N GLU A 56 -20.47 -2.13 -4.51
CA GLU A 56 -21.85 -2.31 -4.05
C GLU A 56 -22.19 -3.79 -3.77
N GLU A 57 -21.71 -4.72 -4.61
CA GLU A 57 -22.08 -6.15 -4.55
C GLU A 57 -21.24 -7.00 -3.57
N ASN A 58 -20.10 -6.49 -3.10
CA ASN A 58 -19.20 -7.27 -2.26
C ASN A 58 -19.17 -6.76 -0.82
N THR A 59 -18.99 -7.69 0.13
CA THR A 59 -18.93 -7.40 1.57
C THR A 59 -17.53 -7.51 2.17
N GLU A 60 -16.54 -7.97 1.39
CA GLU A 60 -15.13 -8.04 1.80
C GLU A 60 -14.29 -7.24 0.82
N ILE A 61 -13.84 -6.07 1.25
CA ILE A 61 -13.22 -5.07 0.39
C ILE A 61 -11.86 -4.68 0.96
N ILE A 62 -10.85 -4.59 0.10
CA ILE A 62 -9.53 -4.09 0.48
C ILE A 62 -9.14 -2.95 -0.47
N PHE A 63 -8.68 -1.83 0.08
CA PHE A 63 -8.03 -0.77 -0.66
C PHE A 63 -6.52 -0.82 -0.45
N ALA A 64 -5.75 -1.04 -1.52
CA ALA A 64 -4.30 -1.10 -1.47
C ALA A 64 -3.68 0.12 -2.14
N MET A 65 -2.82 0.86 -1.42
CA MET A 65 -2.33 2.16 -1.87
C MET A 65 -0.88 2.45 -1.47
N PRO A 66 -0.17 3.28 -2.24
CA PRO A 66 1.05 3.92 -1.78
C PRO A 66 0.72 5.16 -0.94
N LEU A 67 1.62 5.52 -0.03
CA LEU A 67 1.62 6.83 0.63
C LEU A 67 2.47 7.81 -0.19
N PHE A 68 1.93 8.98 -0.49
CA PHE A 68 2.64 10.08 -1.15
C PHE A 68 2.67 11.30 -0.24
N VAL A 69 3.87 11.65 0.27
CA VAL A 69 4.07 12.81 1.15
C VAL A 69 3.02 12.84 2.27
N GLU A 70 2.92 11.72 3.00
CA GLU A 70 2.01 11.52 4.14
C GLU A 70 0.50 11.53 3.78
N CYS A 71 0.17 11.57 2.48
CA CYS A 71 -1.22 11.56 1.99
C CYS A 71 -1.53 10.30 1.18
N VAL A 72 -2.81 9.92 1.20
CA VAL A 72 -3.35 8.92 0.28
C VAL A 72 -3.41 9.50 -1.14
N PRO A 73 -3.34 8.66 -2.21
CA PRO A 73 -3.39 9.16 -3.58
C PRO A 73 -4.69 9.91 -3.89
N GLY A 74 -4.60 11.08 -4.57
CA GLY A 74 -5.77 11.85 -4.96
C GLY A 74 -6.77 11.07 -5.82
N ILE A 75 -6.30 10.14 -6.66
CA ILE A 75 -7.18 9.27 -7.43
C ILE A 75 -8.03 8.33 -6.54
N LEU A 76 -7.51 7.94 -5.37
CA LEU A 76 -8.30 7.19 -4.39
C LEU A 76 -9.38 8.08 -3.79
N MET A 77 -9.04 9.31 -3.41
CA MET A 77 -10.03 10.24 -2.86
C MET A 77 -11.17 10.49 -3.85
N GLU A 78 -10.83 10.77 -5.11
CA GLU A 78 -11.80 10.94 -6.19
C GLU A 78 -12.68 9.70 -6.41
N PHE A 79 -12.08 8.51 -6.35
CA PHE A 79 -12.85 7.27 -6.46
C PHE A 79 -13.80 7.10 -5.26
N LEU A 80 -13.33 7.32 -4.03
CA LEU A 80 -14.14 7.22 -2.81
C LEU A 80 -15.32 8.21 -2.81
N GLU A 81 -15.08 9.46 -3.21
CA GLU A 81 -16.15 10.49 -3.34
C GLU A 81 -17.22 10.07 -4.36
N SER A 82 -16.85 9.23 -5.32
CA SER A 82 -17.77 8.73 -6.33
C SER A 82 -18.58 7.50 -5.89
N LEU A 83 -18.25 6.88 -4.75
CA LEU A 83 -18.96 5.75 -4.19
C LEU A 83 -20.22 6.22 -3.43
N LYS A 84 -21.23 5.36 -3.41
CA LYS A 84 -22.37 5.51 -2.51
C LYS A 84 -22.08 4.76 -1.22
N ALA A 85 -22.48 5.32 -0.07
CA ALA A 85 -22.47 4.59 1.18
C ALA A 85 -23.34 3.34 1.06
N LYS A 86 -22.92 2.26 1.71
CA LYS A 86 -23.69 1.01 1.74
C LYS A 86 -25.04 1.24 2.43
N GLU A 87 -26.06 0.61 1.92
CA GLU A 87 -27.32 0.50 2.64
C GLU A 87 -27.19 -0.43 3.87
N ASN A 88 -28.17 -0.41 4.75
CA ASN A 88 -28.19 -1.31 5.91
C ASN A 88 -28.40 -2.75 5.42
N GLU A 89 -27.31 -3.48 5.28
CA GLU A 89 -27.31 -4.89 4.89
C GLU A 89 -27.36 -5.78 6.13
N GLU A 90 -28.00 -6.95 6.02
CA GLU A 90 -27.98 -7.98 7.09
C GLU A 90 -26.54 -8.37 7.47
N LYS A 91 -25.65 -8.46 6.47
CA LYS A 91 -24.22 -8.69 6.65
C LYS A 91 -23.45 -7.39 6.35
N ARG A 92 -22.89 -6.76 7.38
CA ARG A 92 -22.10 -5.55 7.21
C ARG A 92 -20.87 -5.77 6.32
N THR A 93 -20.65 -4.84 5.42
CA THR A 93 -19.45 -4.79 4.59
C THR A 93 -18.25 -4.40 5.44
N ARG A 94 -17.12 -5.11 5.25
CA ARG A 94 -15.83 -4.80 5.89
C ARG A 94 -14.84 -4.23 4.91
N ILE A 95 -14.13 -3.20 5.33
CA ILE A 95 -13.10 -2.55 4.54
C ILE A 95 -11.75 -2.66 5.27
N GLY A 96 -10.81 -3.37 4.67
CA GLY A 96 -9.42 -3.41 5.06
C GLY A 96 -8.54 -2.55 4.15
N PHE A 97 -7.33 -2.22 4.61
CA PHE A 97 -6.39 -1.41 3.84
C PHE A 97 -5.01 -2.07 3.80
N ILE A 98 -4.30 -1.87 2.68
CA ILE A 98 -2.89 -2.17 2.53
C ILE A 98 -2.20 -0.85 2.16
N LEU A 99 -1.38 -0.32 3.07
CA LEU A 99 -0.69 0.95 2.91
C LEU A 99 0.82 0.73 2.89
N GLN A 100 1.50 1.24 1.85
CA GLN A 100 2.94 1.11 1.71
C GLN A 100 3.61 2.45 1.42
N SER A 101 4.88 2.61 1.85
CA SER A 101 5.69 3.79 1.57
C SER A 101 7.12 3.45 1.18
N GLY A 102 7.81 4.46 0.64
CA GLY A 102 9.25 4.36 0.36
C GLY A 102 10.12 4.48 1.62
N PHE A 103 9.67 5.19 2.64
CA PHE A 103 10.35 5.31 3.93
C PHE A 103 10.19 4.03 4.73
N GLU A 104 11.25 3.60 5.44
CA GLU A 104 11.24 2.32 6.15
C GLU A 104 10.48 2.37 7.48
N GLU A 105 10.46 3.53 8.15
CA GLU A 105 9.86 3.69 9.47
C GLU A 105 8.32 3.70 9.39
N ALA A 106 7.66 2.81 10.13
CA ALA A 106 6.21 2.70 10.16
C ALA A 106 5.52 3.96 10.71
N CYS A 107 6.19 4.74 11.57
CA CYS A 107 5.64 5.99 12.11
C CYS A 107 5.25 6.99 11.01
N GLN A 108 5.89 6.94 9.82
CA GLN A 108 5.53 7.76 8.67
C GLN A 108 4.16 7.42 8.08
N LEU A 109 3.65 6.22 8.35
CA LEU A 109 2.37 5.73 7.84
C LEU A 109 1.21 5.92 8.83
N ARG A 110 1.51 6.25 10.10
CA ARG A 110 0.51 6.26 11.18
C ARG A 110 -0.57 7.34 11.01
N THR A 111 -0.21 8.51 10.48
CA THR A 111 -1.20 9.57 10.22
C THR A 111 -2.23 9.13 9.19
N ALA A 112 -1.77 8.49 8.11
CA ALA A 112 -2.67 7.95 7.09
C ALA A 112 -3.48 6.75 7.63
N GLU A 113 -2.89 5.89 8.47
CA GLU A 113 -3.64 4.81 9.13
C GLU A 113 -4.82 5.34 9.93
N HIS A 114 -4.62 6.38 10.76
CA HIS A 114 -5.70 7.01 11.54
C HIS A 114 -6.81 7.61 10.65
N TYR A 115 -6.44 8.15 9.48
CA TYR A 115 -7.42 8.61 8.51
C TYR A 115 -8.23 7.43 7.94
N LEU A 116 -7.55 6.35 7.54
CA LEU A 116 -8.16 5.16 6.96
C LEU A 116 -9.04 4.41 7.97
N GLU A 117 -8.71 4.45 9.25
CA GLU A 117 -9.54 3.85 10.32
C GLU A 117 -10.95 4.45 10.38
N LYS A 118 -11.09 5.75 10.07
CA LYS A 118 -12.37 6.46 10.09
C LYS A 118 -13.16 6.35 8.78
N LEU A 119 -12.47 6.10 7.68
CA LEU A 119 -13.05 6.11 6.35
C LEU A 119 -14.23 5.14 6.16
N PRO A 120 -14.17 3.86 6.62
CA PRO A 120 -15.27 2.93 6.46
C PRO A 120 -16.59 3.41 7.06
N HIS A 121 -16.53 4.17 8.15
CA HIS A 121 -17.72 4.72 8.79
C HIS A 121 -18.54 5.62 7.85
N TYR A 122 -17.87 6.47 7.04
CA TYR A 122 -18.54 7.33 6.05
C TYR A 122 -19.18 6.55 4.91
N LEU A 123 -18.74 5.32 4.68
CA LEU A 123 -19.29 4.40 3.69
C LEU A 123 -20.28 3.39 4.30
N ASN A 124 -20.67 3.57 5.56
CA ASN A 124 -21.50 2.64 6.35
C ASN A 124 -20.94 1.21 6.36
N CYS A 125 -19.62 1.09 6.55
CA CYS A 125 -18.88 -0.16 6.57
C CYS A 125 -18.09 -0.30 7.87
N ASP A 126 -17.69 -1.54 8.20
CA ASP A 126 -16.82 -1.83 9.33
C ASP A 126 -15.35 -1.78 8.93
N TYR A 127 -14.50 -1.31 9.82
CA TYR A 127 -13.06 -1.28 9.63
C TYR A 127 -12.44 -2.66 9.92
N ALA A 128 -11.74 -3.23 8.94
CA ALA A 128 -11.07 -4.53 9.04
C ALA A 128 -9.54 -4.42 9.24
N GLY A 129 -9.06 -3.25 9.66
CA GLY A 129 -7.64 -3.02 9.93
C GLY A 129 -6.85 -2.51 8.72
N THR A 130 -5.61 -2.10 8.98
CA THR A 130 -4.68 -1.60 7.95
C THR A 130 -3.34 -2.33 8.03
N LEU A 131 -2.96 -3.03 6.98
CA LEU A 131 -1.64 -3.61 6.81
C LEU A 131 -0.66 -2.52 6.36
N LEU A 132 0.36 -2.23 7.17
CA LEU A 132 1.34 -1.18 6.91
C LEU A 132 2.69 -1.75 6.54
N LYS A 133 3.37 -1.22 5.51
CA LYS A 133 4.77 -1.55 5.23
C LYS A 133 5.54 -0.37 4.65
N GLY A 134 6.62 -0.01 5.34
CA GLY A 134 7.65 0.90 4.85
C GLY A 134 8.72 0.21 4.01
N GLY A 135 9.66 0.98 3.45
CA GLY A 135 10.83 0.47 2.74
C GLY A 135 10.56 -0.08 1.33
N MET A 136 9.38 0.14 0.76
CA MET A 136 8.98 -0.43 -0.53
C MET A 136 9.63 0.26 -1.74
N PHE A 137 10.41 1.34 -1.54
CA PHE A 137 11.15 1.98 -2.63
C PHE A 137 12.10 1.00 -3.34
N ALA A 138 12.78 0.15 -2.57
CA ALA A 138 13.75 -0.81 -3.10
C ALA A 138 13.11 -1.91 -3.97
N LEU A 139 11.80 -2.15 -3.87
CA LEU A 139 11.12 -3.24 -4.59
C LEU A 139 11.29 -3.10 -6.11
N ALA A 140 11.06 -1.90 -6.66
CA ALA A 140 11.17 -1.66 -8.10
C ALA A 140 12.59 -1.84 -8.66
N MET A 141 13.62 -1.70 -7.80
CA MET A 141 15.04 -1.72 -8.17
C MET A 141 15.72 -3.06 -7.84
N SER A 142 15.00 -3.98 -7.21
CA SER A 142 15.53 -5.27 -6.78
C SER A 142 15.53 -6.29 -7.91
N SER A 143 16.46 -7.26 -7.84
CA SER A 143 16.41 -8.46 -8.67
C SER A 143 15.18 -9.31 -8.33
N ASP A 144 14.77 -10.19 -9.22
CA ASP A 144 13.55 -10.99 -9.04
C ASP A 144 13.59 -11.87 -7.79
N ALA A 145 14.72 -12.50 -7.47
CA ALA A 145 14.92 -13.26 -6.24
C ALA A 145 14.77 -12.37 -4.96
N LYS A 146 15.23 -11.11 -5.03
CA LYS A 146 15.07 -10.17 -3.91
C LYS A 146 13.64 -9.67 -3.82
N LYS A 147 12.96 -9.42 -4.96
CA LYS A 147 11.54 -9.06 -4.98
C LYS A 147 10.68 -10.14 -4.34
N GLU A 148 10.91 -11.40 -4.70
CA GLU A 148 10.20 -12.54 -4.10
C GLU A 148 10.36 -12.56 -2.57
N LYS A 149 11.57 -12.39 -2.07
CA LYS A 149 11.84 -12.33 -0.63
C LYS A 149 11.12 -11.16 0.06
N ILE A 150 11.02 -9.99 -0.58
CA ILE A 150 10.30 -8.82 -0.06
C ILE A 150 8.79 -9.04 -0.08
N LEU A 151 8.26 -9.72 -1.10
CA LEU A 151 6.84 -9.92 -1.32
C LEU A 151 6.25 -11.11 -0.53
N ARG A 152 7.05 -12.12 -0.21
CA ARG A 152 6.60 -13.30 0.54
C ARG A 152 5.85 -12.99 1.84
N PRO A 153 6.28 -12.04 2.69
CA PRO A 153 5.52 -11.66 3.88
C PRO A 153 4.10 -11.15 3.57
N PHE A 154 3.88 -10.52 2.41
CA PHE A 154 2.53 -10.10 1.99
C PHE A 154 1.65 -11.28 1.60
N GLU A 155 2.24 -12.31 1.01
CA GLU A 155 1.54 -13.57 0.73
C GLU A 155 1.08 -14.23 2.05
N ASP A 156 1.97 -14.29 3.05
CA ASP A 156 1.63 -14.83 4.37
C ASP A 156 0.53 -14.00 5.05
N MET A 157 0.54 -12.67 4.92
CA MET A 157 -0.54 -11.80 5.41
C MET A 157 -1.85 -12.03 4.65
N GLY A 158 -1.80 -12.37 3.36
CA GLY A 158 -2.97 -12.76 2.59
C GLY A 158 -3.64 -14.03 3.13
N LYS A 159 -2.85 -15.05 3.49
CA LYS A 159 -3.33 -16.29 4.13
C LYS A 159 -3.99 -16.00 5.48
N LEU A 160 -3.35 -15.16 6.30
CA LEU A 160 -3.90 -14.77 7.62
C LEU A 160 -5.21 -14.02 7.48
N TYR A 161 -5.27 -13.03 6.59
CA TYR A 161 -6.51 -12.29 6.36
C TYR A 161 -7.64 -13.18 5.83
N ALA A 162 -7.33 -14.18 5.01
CA ALA A 162 -8.30 -15.15 4.51
C ALA A 162 -8.92 -16.00 5.62
N ALA A 163 -8.22 -16.21 6.73
CA ALA A 163 -8.70 -16.97 7.90
C ALA A 163 -9.45 -16.07 8.89
N GLU A 164 -8.90 -14.88 9.19
CA GLU A 164 -9.36 -14.03 10.29
C GLU A 164 -10.35 -12.94 9.83
N HIS A 165 -10.36 -12.58 8.55
CA HIS A 165 -11.17 -11.51 7.95
C HIS A 165 -10.88 -10.08 8.49
N PHE A 166 -9.76 -9.89 9.16
CA PHE A 166 -9.27 -8.59 9.62
C PHE A 166 -7.75 -8.61 9.81
N PHE A 167 -7.15 -7.44 9.82
CA PHE A 167 -5.74 -7.27 10.14
C PHE A 167 -5.54 -7.06 11.63
N GLU A 168 -5.12 -8.11 12.33
CA GLU A 168 -4.88 -8.06 13.78
C GLU A 168 -3.72 -7.11 14.10
N LYS A 169 -3.97 -6.15 15.01
CA LYS A 169 -3.05 -5.04 15.32
C LYS A 169 -1.67 -5.50 15.80
N SER A 170 -1.60 -6.58 16.57
CA SER A 170 -0.34 -7.11 17.08
C SER A 170 0.53 -7.70 15.96
N ILE A 171 -0.10 -8.39 14.99
CA ILE A 171 0.56 -8.97 13.82
C ILE A 171 1.01 -7.85 12.87
N VAL A 172 0.13 -6.88 12.60
CA VAL A 172 0.45 -5.71 11.76
C VAL A 172 1.62 -4.93 12.33
N SER A 173 1.68 -4.70 13.64
CA SER A 173 2.78 -3.96 14.27
C SER A 173 4.13 -4.66 14.08
N LYS A 174 4.17 -5.99 14.17
CA LYS A 174 5.38 -6.78 13.87
C LYS A 174 5.76 -6.71 12.40
N PHE A 175 4.77 -6.83 11.51
CA PHE A 175 4.95 -6.76 10.07
C PHE A 175 5.47 -5.38 9.62
N ALA A 176 4.94 -4.31 10.20
CA ALA A 176 5.28 -2.92 9.87
C ALA A 176 6.70 -2.52 10.31
N SER A 177 7.30 -3.23 11.27
CA SER A 177 8.61 -2.92 11.85
C SER A 177 9.68 -2.57 10.80
N PRO A 178 10.58 -1.61 11.10
CA PRO A 178 10.71 -0.89 12.38
C PRO A 178 9.72 0.28 12.51
N GLU A 179 9.21 0.52 13.72
CA GLU A 179 8.36 1.71 13.98
C GLU A 179 9.16 3.00 13.83
N LYS A 180 10.36 3.04 14.44
CA LYS A 180 11.37 4.11 14.29
C LYS A 180 12.75 3.48 14.31
N TYR A 181 13.69 4.13 13.65
CA TYR A 181 15.08 3.73 13.73
C TYR A 181 15.65 3.91 15.14
N SER A 182 16.47 2.95 15.55
CA SER A 182 17.21 3.04 16.80
C SER A 182 18.27 4.16 16.73
N ARG A 183 18.59 4.77 17.88
CA ARG A 183 19.63 5.82 17.96
C ARG A 183 20.98 5.41 17.34
N PRO A 184 21.50 4.17 17.56
CA PRO A 184 22.73 3.71 16.92
C PRO A 184 22.61 3.72 15.38
N LEU A 185 21.48 3.26 14.83
CA LEU A 185 21.28 3.23 13.39
C LEU A 185 21.24 4.64 12.79
N ILE A 186 20.59 5.58 13.46
CA ILE A 186 20.59 7.01 13.07
C ILE A 186 22.02 7.57 13.08
N PHE A 187 22.84 7.22 14.08
CA PHE A 187 24.23 7.64 14.16
C PHE A 187 25.06 7.08 12.98
N ILE A 188 24.91 5.79 12.68
CA ILE A 188 25.57 5.17 11.52
C ILE A 188 25.13 5.86 10.22
N ALA A 189 23.83 6.13 10.05
CA ALA A 189 23.32 6.84 8.89
C ALA A 189 23.90 8.26 8.75
N LYS A 190 24.13 8.97 9.85
CA LYS A 190 24.78 10.30 9.84
C LYS A 190 26.25 10.22 9.38
N ILE A 191 27.00 9.22 9.83
CA ILE A 191 28.41 9.03 9.43
C ILE A 191 28.50 8.60 7.96
N SER A 192 27.54 7.80 7.47
CA SER A 192 27.52 7.30 6.09
C SER A 192 27.01 8.33 5.05
N LYS A 193 26.64 9.55 5.45
CA LYS A 193 26.13 10.60 4.54
C LYS A 193 26.99 10.80 3.28
N PRO A 194 28.34 10.90 3.36
CA PRO A 194 29.15 11.09 2.14
C PRO A 194 28.99 9.92 1.16
N ILE A 195 28.96 8.69 1.67
CA ILE A 195 28.79 7.47 0.87
C ILE A 195 27.39 7.43 0.26
N SER A 196 26.37 7.79 1.03
CA SER A 196 24.99 7.84 0.53
C SER A 196 24.81 8.90 -0.55
N LYS A 197 25.49 10.06 -0.44
CA LYS A 197 25.49 11.11 -1.48
C LYS A 197 26.03 10.59 -2.81
N VAL A 198 27.14 9.84 -2.80
CA VAL A 198 27.69 9.22 -4.00
C VAL A 198 26.74 8.18 -4.59
N ALA A 199 26.14 7.33 -3.74
CA ALA A 199 25.17 6.33 -4.17
C ALA A 199 23.94 6.99 -4.82
N TRP A 200 23.43 8.08 -4.24
CA TRP A 200 22.32 8.84 -4.81
C TRP A 200 22.68 9.51 -6.14
N MET A 201 23.89 10.05 -6.29
CA MET A 201 24.37 10.58 -7.57
C MET A 201 24.42 9.50 -8.66
N LEU A 202 24.95 8.33 -8.34
CA LEU A 202 25.01 7.21 -9.29
C LEU A 202 23.59 6.74 -9.69
N LEU A 203 22.70 6.68 -8.72
CA LEU A 203 21.30 6.33 -8.98
C LEU A 203 20.59 7.37 -9.85
N ALA A 204 20.76 8.66 -9.55
CA ALA A 204 20.18 9.75 -10.32
C ALA A 204 20.65 9.70 -11.79
N ARG A 205 21.95 9.48 -12.01
CA ARG A 205 22.50 9.31 -13.37
C ARG A 205 21.90 8.10 -14.09
N LYS A 206 21.75 6.97 -13.40
CA LYS A 206 21.11 5.78 -13.95
C LYS A 206 19.64 6.00 -14.32
N LEU A 207 18.97 6.91 -13.62
CA LEU A 207 17.57 7.33 -13.89
C LEU A 207 17.46 8.46 -14.93
N GLY A 208 18.58 8.88 -15.55
CA GLY A 208 18.60 9.91 -16.59
C GLY A 208 18.58 11.34 -16.07
N VAL A 209 18.83 11.56 -14.78
CA VAL A 209 18.96 12.91 -14.21
C VAL A 209 20.31 13.49 -14.57
N THR A 210 20.33 14.59 -15.36
CA THR A 210 21.55 15.24 -15.84
C THR A 210 21.93 16.51 -15.06
N GLY A 211 20.99 17.06 -14.28
CA GLY A 211 21.19 18.25 -13.47
C GLY A 211 21.95 18.01 -12.15
N LYS A 212 22.33 19.08 -11.46
CA LYS A 212 22.85 18.99 -10.09
C LYS A 212 21.72 18.60 -9.14
N LEU A 213 21.97 17.68 -8.20
CA LEU A 213 20.95 17.23 -7.21
C LEU A 213 20.58 18.32 -6.19
N ASP A 214 21.40 19.34 -6.05
CA ASP A 214 21.25 20.50 -5.17
C ASP A 214 20.87 21.78 -5.94
N ALA A 215 20.48 21.65 -7.20
CA ALA A 215 20.01 22.78 -7.98
C ALA A 215 18.71 23.35 -7.41
N GLN A 216 18.65 24.66 -7.30
CA GLN A 216 17.49 25.44 -6.88
C GLN A 216 16.90 26.14 -8.11
N PRO A 217 16.08 25.45 -8.93
CA PRO A 217 15.66 25.96 -10.25
C PRO A 217 14.75 27.20 -10.16
N TYR A 218 14.28 27.57 -8.98
CA TYR A 218 13.39 28.72 -8.73
C TYR A 218 14.09 29.89 -8.03
N ASP A 219 15.36 29.76 -7.66
CA ASP A 219 16.16 30.90 -7.22
C ASP A 219 16.61 31.70 -8.45
N VAL A 220 15.88 32.77 -8.74
CA VAL A 220 16.17 33.76 -9.78
C VAL A 220 16.83 34.95 -9.12
#